data_5596c644910158bd707f8d9162671de6
#
_entry.id   5596c644910158bd707f8d9162671de6
#
_cell.length_a   1.000
_cell.length_b   1.000
_cell.length_c   1.000
_cell.angle_alpha   90.00
_cell.angle_beta   90.00
_cell.angle_gamma   90.00
#
_symmetry.space_group_name_H-M   'P 1'
#
loop_
_entity.id
_entity.type
_entity.pdbx_description
1 polymer ?
#
loop_
_entity_poly.entity_id
_entity_poly.type
_entity_poly.pdbx_seq_one_letter_code
_entity_poly.pdbx_strand_id
1 'polypeptide(L)'
;MKTMNYIKIGIASSILSIAAGCTSFLEEDLKSSLAPDNTYTSSLGFEVGATGLYAIARSEYNTWGENGAFMHNGACAYEVLQISTDLCRMGTVRDGSLVPFAEMTLNPSTLFVGSYWNWAYNLIASANELLIYSEKNNNWDYPTDKQLYQAEARFFRAYAYRTLVYLYGDVPWVETIQKPFLLSFSRDPKIEVLGNIIKDLEFAKTYLPDNPDNVKEGKLTTWAARHLLSEMYLLRGAEGDYKLAEENAQDVIDCPYYSLMKSRFGNAKNDPGDYFSDMFVENNQNRSAGNTEGIWVMQFQYNTVGGGTNSDDWTRRAWNPQYHAIDGFALADSLGGRGLAQIYPLKWWIGVKGTNATTAGEKEGFPDICLLYTSDA
;
A
#
# COMPACT_ATOMS: atom_id res chain seq x y z
N MET A 1 -55.36 -51.54 -5.17
CA MET A 1 -55.40 -50.11 -5.54
C MET A 1 -55.40 -49.13 -4.37
N LYS A 2 -56.12 -49.40 -3.26
CA LYS A 2 -56.13 -48.48 -2.11
C LYS A 2 -54.76 -48.33 -1.39
N THR A 3 -54.02 -49.40 -1.19
CA THR A 3 -52.71 -49.38 -0.51
C THR A 3 -51.62 -48.60 -1.27
N MET A 4 -51.67 -48.59 -2.59
CA MET A 4 -50.68 -47.88 -3.42
C MET A 4 -50.88 -46.36 -3.41
N ASN A 5 -52.12 -45.90 -3.12
CA ASN A 5 -52.40 -44.47 -2.95
C ASN A 5 -51.92 -43.93 -1.61
N TYR A 6 -51.96 -44.71 -0.53
CA TYR A 6 -51.43 -44.32 0.77
C TYR A 6 -49.91 -44.21 0.76
N ILE A 7 -49.19 -45.07 0.04
CA ILE A 7 -47.73 -45.00 -0.14
C ILE A 7 -47.35 -43.73 -0.93
N LYS A 8 -48.07 -43.37 -1.99
CA LYS A 8 -47.84 -42.14 -2.76
C LYS A 8 -48.08 -40.87 -1.95
N ILE A 9 -49.08 -40.85 -1.10
CA ILE A 9 -49.39 -39.72 -0.21
C ILE A 9 -48.34 -39.62 0.89
N GLY A 10 -47.88 -40.73 1.45
CA GLY A 10 -46.80 -40.77 2.45
C GLY A 10 -45.48 -40.23 1.89
N ILE A 11 -45.10 -40.63 0.68
CA ILE A 11 -43.87 -40.15 0.00
C ILE A 11 -44.00 -38.65 -0.35
N ALA A 12 -45.15 -38.21 -0.85
CA ALA A 12 -45.38 -36.77 -1.16
C ALA A 12 -45.35 -35.92 0.11
N SER A 13 -45.88 -36.38 1.22
CA SER A 13 -45.85 -35.66 2.51
C SER A 13 -44.43 -35.58 3.10
N SER A 14 -43.61 -36.63 2.97
CA SER A 14 -42.21 -36.64 3.40
C SER A 14 -41.33 -35.71 2.56
N ILE A 15 -41.58 -35.62 1.24
CA ILE A 15 -40.86 -34.68 0.36
C ILE A 15 -41.22 -33.25 0.65
N LEU A 16 -42.50 -32.95 0.97
CA LEU A 16 -42.93 -31.60 1.36
C LEU A 16 -42.34 -31.16 2.72
N SER A 17 -42.11 -32.07 3.64
CA SER A 17 -41.50 -31.79 4.94
C SER A 17 -39.99 -31.49 4.83
N ILE A 18 -39.31 -32.02 3.84
CA ILE A 18 -37.88 -31.73 3.56
C ILE A 18 -37.72 -30.36 2.89
N ALA A 19 -38.72 -29.89 2.11
CA ALA A 19 -38.69 -28.60 1.45
C ALA A 19 -39.02 -27.43 2.39
N ALA A 20 -39.54 -27.69 3.61
CA ALA A 20 -39.80 -26.70 4.64
C ALA A 20 -38.64 -26.56 5.65
N GLY A 21 -37.42 -26.92 5.25
CA GLY A 21 -36.20 -26.64 6.02
C GLY A 21 -36.09 -25.15 6.26
N CYS A 22 -36.13 -24.75 7.54
CA CYS A 22 -36.00 -23.36 7.95
C CYS A 22 -34.74 -22.76 7.37
N THR A 23 -34.85 -21.80 6.45
CA THR A 23 -33.74 -21.01 5.95
C THR A 23 -32.96 -20.34 7.10
N SER A 24 -33.66 -20.00 8.20
CA SER A 24 -33.04 -19.44 9.42
C SER A 24 -32.15 -20.41 10.20
N PHE A 25 -32.25 -21.73 9.97
CA PHE A 25 -31.32 -22.70 10.60
C PHE A 25 -29.95 -22.74 9.91
N LEU A 26 -29.88 -22.26 8.66
CA LEU A 26 -28.66 -22.15 7.87
C LEU A 26 -28.06 -20.73 7.93
N GLU A 27 -28.73 -19.79 8.57
CA GLU A 27 -28.18 -18.46 8.83
C GLU A 27 -27.19 -18.56 9.98
N GLU A 28 -25.93 -18.38 9.65
CA GLU A 28 -24.83 -18.39 10.61
C GLU A 28 -24.88 -17.11 11.46
N ASP A 29 -25.34 -17.22 12.72
CA ASP A 29 -25.34 -16.10 13.66
C ASP A 29 -23.95 -15.97 14.30
N LEU A 30 -23.07 -15.24 13.64
CA LEU A 30 -21.67 -15.01 14.02
C LEU A 30 -21.57 -14.03 15.22
N LYS A 31 -22.08 -14.40 16.40
CA LYS A 31 -22.06 -13.54 17.59
C LYS A 31 -20.67 -13.25 18.16
N SER A 32 -19.67 -14.01 17.78
CA SER A 32 -18.32 -13.94 18.36
C SER A 32 -17.20 -13.65 17.35
N SER A 33 -17.51 -13.47 16.05
CA SER A 33 -16.55 -13.11 15.02
C SER A 33 -16.88 -11.74 14.40
N LEU A 34 -15.86 -11.01 13.98
CA LEU A 34 -16.01 -9.79 13.23
C LEU A 34 -16.47 -10.14 11.79
N ALA A 35 -17.79 -10.16 11.59
CA ALA A 35 -18.39 -10.25 10.27
C ALA A 35 -18.85 -8.84 9.83
N PRO A 36 -18.89 -8.53 8.53
CA PRO A 36 -19.29 -7.20 8.06
C PRO A 36 -20.63 -6.73 8.60
N ASP A 37 -21.63 -7.63 8.67
CA ASP A 37 -22.98 -7.32 9.14
C ASP A 37 -23.05 -6.93 10.64
N ASN A 38 -22.12 -7.38 11.47
CA ASN A 38 -22.06 -7.01 12.88
C ASN A 38 -20.99 -5.95 13.19
N THR A 39 -20.04 -5.73 12.28
CA THR A 39 -18.97 -4.74 12.42
C THR A 39 -19.45 -3.35 11.99
N TYR A 40 -20.05 -3.24 10.80
CA TYR A 40 -20.44 -1.96 10.21
C TYR A 40 -21.83 -1.47 10.67
N THR A 41 -22.03 -1.41 11.98
CA THR A 41 -23.31 -1.01 12.61
C THR A 41 -23.22 0.33 13.36
N SER A 42 -22.02 0.90 13.51
CA SER A 42 -21.77 2.15 14.24
C SER A 42 -20.49 2.83 13.71
N SER A 43 -20.30 4.11 14.01
CA SER A 43 -19.07 4.86 13.67
C SER A 43 -17.80 4.13 14.11
N LEU A 44 -17.78 3.54 15.32
CA LEU A 44 -16.64 2.74 15.80
C LEU A 44 -16.34 1.54 14.87
N GLY A 45 -17.36 0.83 14.41
CA GLY A 45 -17.18 -0.29 13.48
C GLY A 45 -16.56 0.15 12.15
N PHE A 46 -16.96 1.31 11.64
CA PHE A 46 -16.36 1.91 10.44
C PHE A 46 -14.93 2.41 10.70
N GLU A 47 -14.62 2.96 11.89
CA GLU A 47 -13.23 3.31 12.26
C GLU A 47 -12.33 2.07 12.26
N VAL A 48 -12.80 0.95 12.79
CA VAL A 48 -12.07 -0.34 12.78
C VAL A 48 -11.86 -0.83 11.34
N GLY A 49 -12.90 -0.83 10.51
CA GLY A 49 -12.80 -1.22 9.11
C GLY A 49 -11.84 -0.33 8.32
N ALA A 50 -11.94 0.99 8.48
CA ALA A 50 -11.04 1.94 7.86
C ALA A 50 -9.59 1.73 8.32
N THR A 51 -9.36 1.47 9.62
CA THR A 51 -8.01 1.14 10.14
C THR A 51 -7.46 -0.13 9.49
N GLY A 52 -8.31 -1.10 9.17
CA GLY A 52 -7.94 -2.28 8.39
C GLY A 52 -7.39 -1.94 7.01
N LEU A 53 -7.92 -0.91 6.33
CA LEU A 53 -7.42 -0.46 5.03
C LEU A 53 -5.99 0.09 5.12
N TYR A 54 -5.67 0.85 6.18
CA TYR A 54 -4.29 1.30 6.43
C TYR A 54 -3.34 0.11 6.65
N ALA A 55 -3.78 -0.91 7.36
CA ALA A 55 -2.97 -2.11 7.59
C ALA A 55 -2.71 -2.89 6.31
N ILE A 56 -3.72 -3.05 5.44
CA ILE A 56 -3.54 -3.70 4.13
C ILE A 56 -2.63 -2.86 3.22
N ALA A 57 -2.82 -1.54 3.16
CA ALA A 57 -1.96 -0.65 2.37
C ALA A 57 -0.49 -0.75 2.83
N ARG A 58 -0.24 -0.70 4.13
CA ARG A 58 1.10 -0.83 4.72
C ARG A 58 1.77 -2.17 4.37
N SER A 59 1.00 -3.24 4.21
CA SER A 59 1.54 -4.57 3.94
C SER A 59 2.25 -4.68 2.58
N GLU A 60 2.14 -3.68 1.71
CA GLU A 60 2.96 -3.55 0.49
C GLU A 60 4.46 -3.56 0.80
N TYR A 61 4.85 -2.96 1.94
CA TYR A 61 6.25 -2.83 2.37
C TYR A 61 6.69 -3.89 3.37
N ASN A 62 5.78 -4.78 3.73
CA ASN A 62 5.98 -5.82 4.72
C ASN A 62 5.49 -7.16 4.19
N THR A 63 5.30 -8.14 5.05
CA THR A 63 4.67 -9.41 4.70
C THR A 63 3.17 -9.25 4.56
N TRP A 64 2.59 -9.77 3.47
CA TRP A 64 1.16 -9.86 3.28
C TRP A 64 0.70 -11.33 3.29
N GLY A 65 -0.32 -11.61 4.11
CA GLY A 65 -0.86 -12.96 4.28
C GLY A 65 0.02 -13.89 5.13
N GLU A 66 -0.48 -15.08 5.42
CA GLU A 66 0.17 -16.07 6.28
C GLU A 66 1.50 -16.59 5.73
N ASN A 67 1.69 -16.53 4.42
CA ASN A 67 2.88 -17.04 3.73
C ASN A 67 3.86 -15.95 3.31
N GLY A 68 3.68 -14.72 3.77
CA GLY A 68 4.56 -13.61 3.40
C GLY A 68 4.61 -13.38 1.89
N ALA A 69 3.42 -13.22 1.25
CA ALA A 69 3.31 -13.14 -0.21
C ALA A 69 4.11 -12.00 -0.84
N PHE A 70 4.40 -10.95 -0.07
CA PHE A 70 5.29 -9.86 -0.47
C PHE A 70 6.75 -10.05 -0.08
N MET A 71 7.09 -11.12 0.63
CA MET A 71 8.45 -11.43 1.02
C MET A 71 8.75 -12.90 0.78
N HIS A 72 9.80 -13.19 0.04
CA HIS A 72 10.25 -14.54 -0.25
C HIS A 72 11.76 -14.63 -0.13
N ASN A 73 12.25 -15.54 0.72
CA ASN A 73 13.69 -15.76 0.97
C ASN A 73 14.52 -14.46 1.23
N GLY A 74 13.89 -13.44 1.78
CA GLY A 74 14.52 -12.17 2.08
C GLY A 74 14.45 -11.12 0.97
N ALA A 75 13.71 -11.36 -0.11
CA ALA A 75 13.32 -10.37 -1.10
C ALA A 75 11.90 -9.86 -0.83
N CYS A 76 11.66 -8.57 -1.04
CA CYS A 76 10.37 -7.92 -0.91
C CYS A 76 9.80 -7.56 -2.29
N ALA A 77 8.48 -7.60 -2.41
CA ALA A 77 7.82 -7.31 -3.68
C ALA A 77 8.11 -5.88 -4.19
N TYR A 78 8.20 -4.90 -3.31
CA TYR A 78 8.49 -3.52 -3.72
C TYR A 78 9.88 -3.36 -4.36
N GLU A 79 10.84 -4.24 -4.08
CA GLU A 79 12.17 -4.23 -4.69
C GLU A 79 12.10 -4.37 -6.21
N VAL A 80 11.13 -5.15 -6.70
CA VAL A 80 10.94 -5.36 -8.16
C VAL A 80 10.58 -4.07 -8.89
N LEU A 81 10.00 -3.09 -8.20
CA LEU A 81 9.69 -1.78 -8.78
C LEU A 81 10.94 -0.92 -9.01
N GLN A 82 12.05 -1.27 -8.39
CA GLN A 82 13.33 -0.56 -8.50
C GLN A 82 14.31 -1.28 -9.43
N ILE A 83 14.32 -2.61 -9.39
CA ILE A 83 15.12 -3.44 -10.28
C ILE A 83 14.61 -3.25 -11.73
N SER A 84 15.47 -3.28 -12.68
CA SER A 84 15.17 -3.04 -14.13
C SER A 84 14.86 -1.58 -14.49
N THR A 85 15.05 -0.66 -13.58
CA THR A 85 15.05 0.77 -13.89
C THR A 85 16.45 1.24 -14.33
N ASP A 86 16.53 2.44 -14.85
CA ASP A 86 17.80 3.10 -15.18
C ASP A 86 18.52 3.67 -13.93
N LEU A 87 17.92 3.56 -12.76
CA LEU A 87 18.47 4.04 -11.49
C LEU A 87 19.14 2.92 -10.66
N CYS A 88 18.56 1.73 -10.70
CA CYS A 88 18.94 0.63 -9.82
C CYS A 88 19.09 -0.69 -10.59
N ARG A 89 19.85 -1.60 -10.02
CA ARG A 89 19.96 -2.98 -10.50
C ARG A 89 19.97 -3.98 -9.35
N MET A 90 19.72 -5.23 -9.68
CA MET A 90 19.85 -6.34 -8.76
C MET A 90 21.31 -6.50 -8.33
N GLY A 91 21.53 -6.63 -7.04
CA GLY A 91 22.81 -6.91 -6.43
C GLY A 91 23.05 -8.41 -6.20
N THR A 92 23.19 -8.79 -4.94
CA THR A 92 23.40 -10.19 -4.57
C THR A 92 22.17 -11.04 -4.85
N VAL A 93 22.33 -12.07 -5.67
CA VAL A 93 21.28 -13.06 -5.91
C VAL A 93 21.21 -14.00 -4.70
N ARG A 94 20.30 -13.75 -3.79
CA ARG A 94 19.96 -14.69 -2.71
C ARG A 94 18.79 -15.60 -3.06
N ASP A 95 17.90 -15.09 -3.87
CA ASP A 95 16.70 -15.74 -4.30
C ASP A 95 16.47 -15.50 -5.79
N GLY A 96 16.22 -16.56 -6.52
CA GLY A 96 15.94 -16.50 -7.95
C GLY A 96 14.66 -15.73 -8.32
N SER A 97 13.82 -15.37 -7.35
CA SER A 97 12.56 -14.65 -7.60
C SER A 97 12.73 -13.23 -8.16
N LEU A 98 13.88 -12.59 -7.91
CA LEU A 98 14.19 -11.26 -8.45
C LEU A 98 14.84 -11.31 -9.85
N VAL A 99 15.40 -12.46 -10.25
CA VAL A 99 16.09 -12.62 -11.53
C VAL A 99 15.22 -12.28 -12.74
N PRO A 100 13.95 -12.71 -12.84
CA PRO A 100 13.10 -12.37 -13.97
C PRO A 100 12.90 -10.87 -14.17
N PHE A 101 12.93 -10.07 -13.11
CA PHE A 101 12.84 -8.61 -13.17
C PHE A 101 14.16 -7.99 -13.65
N ALA A 102 15.29 -8.51 -13.17
CA ALA A 102 16.61 -8.04 -13.60
C ALA A 102 16.93 -8.37 -15.06
N GLU A 103 16.47 -9.51 -15.54
CA GLU A 103 16.69 -10.00 -16.90
C GLU A 103 15.54 -9.70 -17.86
N MET A 104 14.47 -9.05 -17.38
CA MET A 104 13.25 -8.74 -18.13
C MET A 104 12.60 -9.98 -18.77
N THR A 105 12.65 -11.11 -18.09
CA THR A 105 12.08 -12.40 -18.52
C THR A 105 10.74 -12.71 -17.82
N LEU A 106 9.98 -11.65 -17.51
CA LEU A 106 8.72 -11.73 -16.79
C LEU A 106 7.67 -12.58 -17.52
N ASN A 107 6.90 -13.31 -16.74
CA ASN A 107 5.74 -14.04 -17.21
C ASN A 107 4.63 -14.04 -16.13
N PRO A 108 3.39 -14.45 -16.46
CA PRO A 108 2.28 -14.41 -15.51
C PRO A 108 2.48 -15.24 -14.23
N SER A 109 3.39 -16.21 -14.24
CA SER A 109 3.71 -17.05 -13.09
C SER A 109 4.87 -16.50 -12.25
N THR A 110 5.44 -15.36 -12.62
CA THR A 110 6.49 -14.71 -11.83
C THR A 110 5.92 -14.28 -10.48
N LEU A 111 6.58 -14.68 -9.39
CA LEU A 111 6.06 -14.60 -8.02
C LEU A 111 5.46 -13.23 -7.67
N PHE A 112 6.22 -12.17 -7.78
CA PHE A 112 5.75 -10.84 -7.32
C PHE A 112 4.73 -10.18 -8.25
N VAL A 113 4.57 -10.67 -9.48
CA VAL A 113 3.50 -10.22 -10.38
C VAL A 113 2.14 -10.59 -9.79
N GLY A 114 1.95 -11.84 -9.36
CA GLY A 114 0.72 -12.26 -8.69
C GLY A 114 0.50 -11.59 -7.33
N SER A 115 1.58 -11.31 -6.59
CA SER A 115 1.51 -10.71 -5.26
C SER A 115 0.90 -9.29 -5.29
N TYR A 116 1.36 -8.43 -6.20
CA TYR A 116 0.79 -7.08 -6.36
C TYR A 116 -0.67 -7.11 -6.79
N TRP A 117 -1.03 -8.00 -7.71
CA TRP A 117 -2.41 -8.19 -8.13
C TRP A 117 -3.31 -8.56 -6.94
N ASN A 118 -2.92 -9.58 -6.19
CA ASN A 118 -3.70 -10.05 -5.04
C ASN A 118 -3.81 -9.00 -3.94
N TRP A 119 -2.72 -8.32 -3.62
CA TRP A 119 -2.73 -7.24 -2.63
C TRP A 119 -3.69 -6.11 -3.04
N ALA A 120 -3.60 -5.64 -4.28
CA ALA A 120 -4.42 -4.54 -4.74
C ALA A 120 -5.91 -4.90 -4.73
N TYR A 121 -6.28 -6.07 -5.23
CA TYR A 121 -7.69 -6.50 -5.21
C TYR A 121 -8.20 -6.84 -3.81
N ASN A 122 -7.36 -7.25 -2.88
CA ASN A 122 -7.74 -7.38 -1.48
C ASN A 122 -8.05 -6.00 -0.86
N LEU A 123 -7.21 -5.00 -1.10
CA LEU A 123 -7.45 -3.63 -0.65
C LEU A 123 -8.72 -3.05 -1.28
N ILE A 124 -8.94 -3.27 -2.57
CA ILE A 124 -10.16 -2.85 -3.30
C ILE A 124 -11.41 -3.52 -2.72
N ALA A 125 -11.36 -4.83 -2.47
CA ALA A 125 -12.49 -5.56 -1.91
C ALA A 125 -12.88 -5.04 -0.53
N SER A 126 -11.90 -4.82 0.34
CA SER A 126 -12.12 -4.26 1.69
C SER A 126 -12.64 -2.82 1.64
N ALA A 127 -12.14 -2.00 0.72
CA ALA A 127 -12.66 -0.64 0.51
C ALA A 127 -14.11 -0.64 0.01
N ASN A 128 -14.42 -1.51 -0.97
CA ASN A 128 -15.78 -1.67 -1.49
C ASN A 128 -16.75 -2.16 -0.41
N GLU A 129 -16.32 -3.08 0.45
CA GLU A 129 -17.12 -3.56 1.57
C GLU A 129 -17.51 -2.40 2.48
N LEU A 130 -16.55 -1.60 2.94
CA LEU A 130 -16.80 -0.43 3.77
C LEU A 130 -17.75 0.56 3.07
N LEU A 131 -17.55 0.84 1.78
CA LEU A 131 -18.41 1.73 1.02
C LEU A 131 -19.87 1.24 0.95
N ILE A 132 -20.07 -0.05 0.66
CA ILE A 132 -21.40 -0.66 0.53
C ILE A 132 -22.14 -0.65 1.88
N TYR A 133 -21.45 -1.01 2.98
CA TYR A 133 -22.07 -1.00 4.30
C TYR A 133 -22.32 0.42 4.80
N SER A 134 -21.50 1.40 4.42
CA SER A 134 -21.73 2.81 4.77
C SER A 134 -23.03 3.36 4.20
N GLU A 135 -23.49 2.85 3.06
CA GLU A 135 -24.78 3.24 2.48
C GLU A 135 -25.97 2.60 3.22
N LYS A 136 -25.77 1.47 3.88
CA LYS A 136 -26.82 0.77 4.63
C LYS A 136 -26.94 1.27 6.07
N ASN A 137 -25.84 1.80 6.64
CA ASN A 137 -25.83 2.27 8.03
C ASN A 137 -26.46 3.64 8.17
N ASN A 138 -27.31 3.80 9.19
CA ASN A 138 -27.94 5.07 9.56
C ASN A 138 -27.55 5.53 10.98
N ASN A 139 -26.67 4.79 11.66
CA ASN A 139 -26.25 5.05 13.03
C ASN A 139 -24.82 5.61 13.04
N TRP A 140 -24.72 6.94 12.96
CA TRP A 140 -23.48 7.68 12.95
C TRP A 140 -23.38 8.56 14.19
N ASP A 141 -22.21 8.57 14.84
CA ASP A 141 -21.98 9.40 16.03
C ASP A 141 -21.94 10.89 15.66
N TYR A 142 -21.38 11.20 14.48
CA TYR A 142 -21.35 12.56 13.93
C TYR A 142 -21.87 12.57 12.48
N PRO A 143 -22.51 13.68 12.06
CA PRO A 143 -23.05 13.81 10.70
C PRO A 143 -21.98 13.66 9.59
N THR A 144 -20.72 13.89 9.90
CA THR A 144 -19.59 13.85 8.97
C THR A 144 -18.93 12.47 8.86
N ASP A 145 -19.23 11.54 9.78
CA ASP A 145 -18.55 10.24 9.87
C ASP A 145 -18.70 9.41 8.59
N LYS A 146 -19.92 9.39 8.04
CA LYS A 146 -20.19 8.67 6.79
C LYS A 146 -19.23 9.11 5.68
N GLN A 147 -19.17 10.42 5.45
CA GLN A 147 -18.33 10.99 4.38
C GLN A 147 -16.84 10.78 4.66
N LEU A 148 -16.42 10.87 5.93
CA LEU A 148 -15.04 10.65 6.31
C LEU A 148 -14.58 9.22 6.00
N TYR A 149 -15.33 8.20 6.47
CA TYR A 149 -14.96 6.81 6.21
C TYR A 149 -15.10 6.42 4.74
N GLN A 150 -16.07 6.99 4.03
CA GLN A 150 -16.15 6.83 2.57
C GLN A 150 -14.95 7.47 1.87
N ALA A 151 -14.46 8.61 2.34
CA ALA A 151 -13.29 9.27 1.77
C ALA A 151 -12.01 8.47 1.98
N GLU A 152 -11.80 7.91 3.18
CA GLU A 152 -10.69 6.98 3.44
C GLU A 152 -10.77 5.74 2.53
N ALA A 153 -11.93 5.11 2.42
CA ALA A 153 -12.11 3.92 1.58
C ALA A 153 -11.88 4.21 0.09
N ARG A 154 -12.40 5.33 -0.42
CA ARG A 154 -12.18 5.76 -1.81
C ARG A 154 -10.71 6.08 -2.08
N PHE A 155 -10.03 6.73 -1.16
CA PHE A 155 -8.59 6.97 -1.29
C PHE A 155 -7.82 5.65 -1.41
N PHE A 156 -8.08 4.67 -0.55
CA PHE A 156 -7.39 3.38 -0.60
C PHE A 156 -7.75 2.56 -1.85
N ARG A 157 -9.00 2.63 -2.32
CA ARG A 157 -9.36 2.03 -3.59
C ARG A 157 -8.60 2.66 -4.74
N ALA A 158 -8.53 3.97 -4.78
CA ALA A 158 -7.75 4.71 -5.77
C ALA A 158 -6.26 4.39 -5.70
N TYR A 159 -5.69 4.29 -4.50
CA TYR A 159 -4.29 3.93 -4.27
C TYR A 159 -3.96 2.53 -4.81
N ALA A 160 -4.82 1.55 -4.57
CA ALA A 160 -4.67 0.21 -5.11
C ALA A 160 -4.78 0.18 -6.65
N TYR A 161 -5.77 0.86 -7.22
CA TYR A 161 -5.93 0.94 -8.68
C TYR A 161 -4.80 1.72 -9.35
N ARG A 162 -4.23 2.74 -8.71
CA ARG A 162 -3.01 3.40 -9.18
C ARG A 162 -1.89 2.39 -9.43
N THR A 163 -1.61 1.54 -8.47
CA THR A 163 -0.60 0.49 -8.61
C THR A 163 -0.95 -0.49 -9.73
N LEU A 164 -2.22 -0.89 -9.83
CA LEU A 164 -2.68 -1.78 -10.90
C LEU A 164 -2.50 -1.18 -12.31
N VAL A 165 -2.88 0.07 -12.52
CA VAL A 165 -2.77 0.68 -13.85
C VAL A 165 -1.31 0.94 -14.27
N TYR A 166 -0.41 1.18 -13.32
CA TYR A 166 1.02 1.29 -13.60
C TYR A 166 1.62 -0.06 -14.00
N LEU A 167 1.28 -1.13 -13.28
CA LEU A 167 1.92 -2.43 -13.47
C LEU A 167 1.27 -3.28 -14.56
N TYR A 168 -0.05 -3.17 -14.76
CA TYR A 168 -0.81 -4.10 -15.61
C TYR A 168 -1.58 -3.41 -16.75
N GLY A 169 -1.66 -2.08 -16.77
CA GLY A 169 -2.41 -1.35 -17.78
C GLY A 169 -3.93 -1.47 -17.60
N ASP A 170 -4.61 -2.10 -18.56
CA ASP A 170 -6.05 -2.37 -18.49
C ASP A 170 -6.35 -3.42 -17.43
N VAL A 171 -7.27 -3.11 -16.50
CA VAL A 171 -7.63 -3.98 -15.38
C VAL A 171 -9.13 -3.92 -15.09
N PRO A 172 -9.75 -4.96 -14.52
CA PRO A 172 -11.15 -4.91 -14.13
C PRO A 172 -11.40 -3.84 -13.05
N TRP A 173 -12.35 -2.92 -13.31
CA TRP A 173 -12.86 -2.00 -12.29
C TRP A 173 -13.99 -2.67 -11.51
N VAL A 174 -13.82 -2.84 -10.21
CA VAL A 174 -14.75 -3.55 -9.33
C VAL A 174 -15.26 -2.59 -8.25
N GLU A 175 -16.58 -2.39 -8.17
CA GLU A 175 -17.23 -1.51 -7.19
C GLU A 175 -18.16 -2.25 -6.22
N THR A 176 -18.31 -3.56 -6.39
CA THR A 176 -19.26 -4.36 -5.62
C THR A 176 -18.57 -5.48 -4.88
N ILE A 177 -19.22 -5.97 -3.81
CA ILE A 177 -18.83 -7.24 -3.20
C ILE A 177 -19.17 -8.34 -4.19
N GLN A 178 -18.15 -9.06 -4.63
CA GLN A 178 -18.34 -10.13 -5.61
C GLN A 178 -19.06 -11.32 -5.00
N LYS A 179 -20.05 -11.83 -5.72
CA LYS A 179 -20.68 -13.10 -5.34
C LYS A 179 -19.69 -14.25 -5.57
N PRO A 180 -19.71 -15.31 -4.73
CA PRO A 180 -18.71 -16.38 -4.74
C PRO A 180 -18.52 -17.12 -6.07
N PHE A 181 -19.37 -16.90 -7.05
CA PHE A 181 -19.40 -17.65 -8.32
C PHE A 181 -19.11 -16.80 -9.56
N LEU A 182 -18.66 -15.55 -9.41
CA LEU A 182 -18.25 -14.76 -10.55
C LEU A 182 -16.82 -15.15 -10.93
N LEU A 183 -16.68 -15.96 -11.96
CA LEU A 183 -15.39 -16.54 -12.40
C LEU A 183 -14.74 -15.81 -13.56
N SER A 184 -15.39 -14.76 -14.11
CA SER A 184 -14.87 -14.04 -15.26
C SER A 184 -15.03 -12.53 -15.09
N PHE A 185 -13.94 -11.81 -15.34
CA PHE A 185 -13.90 -10.35 -15.40
C PHE A 185 -13.34 -9.94 -16.75
N SER A 186 -13.91 -8.91 -17.37
CA SER A 186 -13.28 -8.21 -18.48
C SER A 186 -12.35 -7.14 -17.93
N ARG A 187 -11.31 -6.82 -18.69
CA ARG A 187 -10.47 -5.65 -18.39
C ARG A 187 -11.16 -4.41 -18.90
N ASP A 188 -11.21 -3.39 -18.09
CA ASP A 188 -11.64 -2.05 -18.48
C ASP A 188 -10.42 -1.28 -19.01
N PRO A 189 -10.60 -0.43 -20.02
CA PRO A 189 -9.51 0.39 -20.56
C PRO A 189 -8.85 1.24 -19.46
N LYS A 190 -7.53 1.30 -19.46
CA LYS A 190 -6.74 2.10 -18.50
C LYS A 190 -7.28 3.53 -18.34
N ILE A 191 -7.70 4.16 -19.44
CA ILE A 191 -8.22 5.53 -19.41
C ILE A 191 -9.51 5.66 -18.60
N GLU A 192 -10.39 4.67 -18.66
CA GLU A 192 -11.65 4.63 -17.89
C GLU A 192 -11.35 4.38 -16.41
N VAL A 193 -10.43 3.44 -16.12
CA VAL A 193 -9.97 3.16 -14.75
C VAL A 193 -9.37 4.42 -14.13
N LEU A 194 -8.52 5.16 -14.86
CA LEU A 194 -7.97 6.44 -14.40
C LEU A 194 -9.06 7.48 -14.14
N GLY A 195 -10.09 7.52 -14.97
CA GLY A 195 -11.26 8.39 -14.73
C GLY A 195 -11.98 8.06 -13.41
N ASN A 196 -12.10 6.80 -13.06
CA ASN A 196 -12.73 6.36 -11.82
C ASN A 196 -11.81 6.59 -10.60
N ILE A 197 -10.51 6.36 -10.72
CA ILE A 197 -9.51 6.73 -9.69
C ILE A 197 -9.63 8.22 -9.35
N ILE A 198 -9.68 9.09 -10.36
CA ILE A 198 -9.80 10.53 -10.16
C ILE A 198 -11.11 10.90 -9.46
N LYS A 199 -12.24 10.28 -9.82
CA LYS A 199 -13.52 10.50 -9.11
C LYS A 199 -13.43 10.13 -7.62
N ASP A 200 -12.80 9.02 -7.30
CA ASP A 200 -12.60 8.60 -5.92
C ASP A 200 -11.72 9.57 -5.15
N LEU A 201 -10.64 10.05 -5.76
CA LEU A 201 -9.73 11.01 -5.15
C LEU A 201 -10.34 12.42 -5.01
N GLU A 202 -11.17 12.86 -5.96
CA GLU A 202 -11.90 14.14 -5.81
C GLU A 202 -12.90 14.08 -4.65
N PHE A 203 -13.55 12.95 -4.43
CA PHE A 203 -14.36 12.74 -3.24
C PHE A 203 -13.49 12.75 -1.98
N ALA A 204 -12.38 12.03 -1.98
CA ALA A 204 -11.45 11.98 -0.85
C ALA A 204 -10.91 13.39 -0.52
N LYS A 205 -10.50 14.15 -1.51
CA LYS A 205 -10.08 15.56 -1.36
C LYS A 205 -11.14 16.43 -0.67
N THR A 206 -12.41 16.18 -0.96
CA THR A 206 -13.52 16.99 -0.43
C THR A 206 -13.83 16.69 1.03
N TYR A 207 -13.70 15.43 1.45
CA TYR A 207 -14.21 14.99 2.75
C TYR A 207 -13.15 14.52 3.74
N LEU A 208 -11.88 14.37 3.33
CA LEU A 208 -10.79 14.15 4.27
C LEU A 208 -10.47 15.44 5.04
N PRO A 209 -10.01 15.33 6.30
CA PRO A 209 -9.59 16.49 7.09
C PRO A 209 -8.47 17.28 6.40
N ASP A 210 -8.51 18.59 6.53
CA ASP A 210 -7.48 19.51 5.98
C ASP A 210 -6.34 19.78 6.97
N ASN A 211 -6.65 19.82 8.28
CA ASN A 211 -5.64 20.07 9.31
C ASN A 211 -5.05 18.76 9.85
N PRO A 212 -3.78 18.45 9.53
CA PRO A 212 -3.12 17.24 10.00
C PRO A 212 -2.89 17.21 11.51
N ASP A 213 -2.93 18.35 12.21
CA ASP A 213 -2.76 18.42 13.66
C ASP A 213 -4.04 17.99 14.41
N ASN A 214 -5.17 17.89 13.69
CA ASN A 214 -6.46 17.45 14.25
C ASN A 214 -6.75 15.95 14.04
N VAL A 215 -5.82 15.22 13.44
CA VAL A 215 -5.98 13.79 13.17
C VAL A 215 -4.89 12.98 13.85
N LYS A 216 -5.15 11.70 14.09
CA LYS A 216 -4.13 10.77 14.62
C LYS A 216 -2.99 10.62 13.61
N GLU A 217 -1.77 10.45 14.10
CA GLU A 217 -0.60 10.17 13.29
C GLU A 217 -0.85 9.01 12.30
N GLY A 218 -0.44 9.18 11.07
CA GLY A 218 -0.64 8.19 10.01
C GLY A 218 -2.01 8.22 9.33
N LYS A 219 -2.98 9.00 9.83
CA LYS A 219 -4.27 9.18 9.16
C LYS A 219 -4.16 10.07 7.92
N LEU A 220 -5.02 9.80 6.95
CA LEU A 220 -5.10 10.56 5.70
C LEU A 220 -5.64 11.97 5.94
N THR A 221 -5.10 12.90 5.16
CA THR A 221 -5.63 14.26 5.03
C THR A 221 -5.94 14.57 3.56
N THR A 222 -6.66 15.66 3.30
CA THR A 222 -6.92 16.12 1.93
C THR A 222 -5.65 16.29 1.10
N TRP A 223 -4.52 16.57 1.74
CA TRP A 223 -3.25 16.82 1.07
C TRP A 223 -2.67 15.57 0.43
N ALA A 224 -2.85 14.40 1.06
CA ALA A 224 -2.50 13.12 0.45
C ALA A 224 -3.36 12.84 -0.81
N ALA A 225 -4.65 13.17 -0.76
CA ALA A 225 -5.53 13.02 -1.92
C ALA A 225 -5.16 13.99 -3.05
N ARG A 226 -4.82 15.25 -2.74
CA ARG A 226 -4.35 16.25 -3.72
C ARG A 226 -3.05 15.82 -4.39
N HIS A 227 -2.09 15.32 -3.60
CA HIS A 227 -0.83 14.81 -4.15
C HIS A 227 -1.08 13.67 -5.14
N LEU A 228 -1.91 12.70 -4.76
CA LEU A 228 -2.23 11.57 -5.63
C LEU A 228 -3.08 11.99 -6.86
N LEU A 229 -3.96 12.99 -6.72
CA LEU A 229 -4.69 13.59 -7.85
C LEU A 229 -3.76 14.22 -8.87
N SER A 230 -2.76 14.97 -8.41
CA SER A 230 -1.75 15.56 -9.31
C SER A 230 -1.08 14.47 -10.16
N GLU A 231 -0.67 13.37 -9.54
CA GLU A 231 -0.08 12.22 -10.23
C GLU A 231 -1.06 11.58 -11.24
N MET A 232 -2.32 11.36 -10.84
CA MET A 232 -3.31 10.70 -11.69
C MET A 232 -3.77 11.55 -12.87
N TYR A 233 -3.88 12.85 -12.70
CA TYR A 233 -4.12 13.78 -13.81
C TYR A 233 -2.96 13.80 -14.80
N LEU A 234 -1.70 13.84 -14.32
CA LEU A 234 -0.52 13.73 -15.21
C LEU A 234 -0.53 12.41 -15.98
N LEU A 235 -0.86 11.30 -15.32
CA LEU A 235 -0.87 9.98 -15.95
C LEU A 235 -1.99 9.83 -16.99
N ARG A 236 -3.17 10.41 -16.74
CA ARG A 236 -4.30 10.37 -17.67
C ARG A 236 -4.05 11.23 -18.90
N GLY A 237 -3.53 12.45 -18.72
CA GLY A 237 -3.13 13.37 -19.79
C GLY A 237 -4.25 13.78 -20.74
N ALA A 238 -5.51 13.80 -20.29
CA ALA A 238 -6.63 14.31 -21.07
C ALA A 238 -6.57 15.84 -21.17
N GLU A 239 -7.38 16.42 -22.04
CA GLU A 239 -7.45 17.88 -22.19
C GLU A 239 -7.80 18.55 -20.85
N GLY A 240 -6.98 19.50 -20.41
CA GLY A 240 -7.10 20.21 -19.15
C GLY A 240 -6.47 19.52 -17.96
N ASP A 241 -6.06 18.26 -18.03
CA ASP A 241 -5.53 17.49 -16.91
C ASP A 241 -4.21 18.06 -16.37
N TYR A 242 -3.34 18.54 -17.24
CA TYR A 242 -2.05 19.13 -16.80
C TYR A 242 -2.26 20.35 -15.90
N LYS A 243 -3.28 21.16 -16.18
CA LYS A 243 -3.66 22.28 -15.33
C LYS A 243 -4.20 21.82 -13.99
N LEU A 244 -5.06 20.79 -13.99
CA LEU A 244 -5.59 20.22 -12.74
C LEU A 244 -4.50 19.54 -11.91
N ALA A 245 -3.51 18.93 -12.56
CA ALA A 245 -2.34 18.37 -11.88
C ALA A 245 -1.51 19.46 -11.21
N GLU A 246 -1.23 20.57 -11.93
CA GLU A 246 -0.52 21.72 -11.41
C GLU A 246 -1.27 22.35 -10.22
N GLU A 247 -2.58 22.60 -10.34
CA GLU A 247 -3.41 23.18 -9.28
C GLU A 247 -3.37 22.32 -8.00
N ASN A 248 -3.55 21.01 -8.10
CA ASN A 248 -3.50 20.13 -6.94
C ASN A 248 -2.09 20.05 -6.31
N ALA A 249 -1.03 20.07 -7.12
CA ALA A 249 0.35 20.10 -6.61
C ALA A 249 0.64 21.44 -5.93
N GLN A 250 0.23 22.56 -6.55
CA GLN A 250 0.44 23.90 -6.01
C GLN A 250 -0.29 24.08 -4.67
N ASP A 251 -1.52 23.58 -4.56
CA ASP A 251 -2.27 23.60 -3.29
C ASP A 251 -1.50 22.91 -2.16
N VAL A 252 -0.80 21.79 -2.44
CA VAL A 252 0.03 21.10 -1.45
C VAL A 252 1.28 21.92 -1.11
N ILE A 253 1.91 22.56 -2.09
CA ILE A 253 3.10 23.41 -1.89
C ILE A 253 2.77 24.63 -1.04
N ASP A 254 1.62 25.25 -1.30
CA ASP A 254 1.20 26.49 -0.66
C ASP A 254 0.46 26.29 0.67
N CYS A 255 0.19 25.04 1.04
CA CYS A 255 -0.55 24.76 2.27
C CYS A 255 0.24 25.17 3.52
N PRO A 256 -0.43 25.60 4.60
CA PRO A 256 0.26 26.08 5.80
C PRO A 256 0.85 24.97 6.67
N TYR A 257 0.57 23.71 6.35
CA TYR A 257 0.88 22.58 7.22
C TYR A 257 2.16 21.83 6.85
N TYR A 258 2.53 21.84 5.56
CA TYR A 258 3.68 21.08 5.06
C TYR A 258 4.73 22.02 4.50
N SER A 259 5.97 21.66 4.72
CA SER A 259 7.12 22.38 4.17
C SER A 259 8.35 21.48 4.20
N LEU A 260 9.27 21.69 3.27
CA LEU A 260 10.56 20.99 3.29
C LEU A 260 11.32 21.32 4.58
N MET A 261 11.95 20.33 5.18
CA MET A 261 12.79 20.48 6.35
C MET A 261 14.02 21.34 6.01
N LYS A 262 14.32 22.33 6.84
CA LYS A 262 15.45 23.27 6.65
C LYS A 262 16.31 23.44 7.90
N SER A 263 15.94 22.82 8.99
CA SER A 263 16.62 22.87 10.27
C SER A 263 16.53 21.54 10.99
N ARG A 264 17.48 21.30 11.89
CA ARG A 264 17.54 20.12 12.74
C ARG A 264 16.27 19.98 13.58
N PHE A 265 15.75 18.75 13.75
CA PHE A 265 14.54 18.47 14.50
C PHE A 265 14.56 17.09 15.17
N GLY A 266 13.55 16.82 15.99
CA GLY A 266 13.32 15.52 16.60
C GLY A 266 14.40 15.09 17.60
N ASN A 267 14.56 13.78 17.73
CA ASN A 267 15.35 13.17 18.81
C ASN A 267 16.87 13.39 18.67
N ALA A 268 17.39 13.40 17.44
CA ALA A 268 18.84 13.51 17.18
C ALA A 268 19.29 14.93 16.81
N LYS A 269 18.47 15.96 17.02
CA LYS A 269 18.77 17.34 16.59
C LYS A 269 20.04 17.95 17.17
N ASN A 270 20.53 17.40 18.27
CA ASN A 270 21.76 17.84 18.93
C ASN A 270 22.99 16.97 18.63
N ASP A 271 22.77 15.85 17.90
CA ASP A 271 23.84 14.93 17.51
C ASP A 271 24.49 15.39 16.18
N PRO A 272 25.66 14.89 15.81
CA PRO A 272 26.23 15.13 14.49
C PRO A 272 25.26 14.70 13.37
N GLY A 273 25.07 15.53 12.35
CA GLY A 273 24.15 15.26 11.23
C GLY A 273 23.54 16.55 10.68
N ASP A 274 22.57 16.39 9.82
CA ASP A 274 21.80 17.48 9.21
C ASP A 274 20.29 17.20 9.27
N TYR A 275 19.48 18.16 8.80
CA TYR A 275 18.01 18.02 8.81
C TYR A 275 17.52 16.89 7.88
N PHE A 276 18.27 16.52 6.86
CA PHE A 276 17.92 15.40 5.99
C PHE A 276 18.12 14.05 6.72
N SER A 277 19.26 13.89 7.41
CA SER A 277 19.51 12.70 8.21
C SER A 277 18.52 12.55 9.38
N ASP A 278 18.04 13.66 9.95
CA ASP A 278 17.03 13.64 11.02
C ASP A 278 15.73 12.99 10.58
N MET A 279 15.34 13.07 9.30
CA MET A 279 14.11 12.44 8.79
C MET A 279 14.11 10.91 8.91
N PHE A 280 15.29 10.30 8.97
CA PHE A 280 15.49 8.84 9.01
C PHE A 280 15.81 8.31 10.42
N VAL A 281 15.86 9.21 11.41
CA VAL A 281 16.04 8.81 12.81
C VAL A 281 14.74 8.20 13.35
N GLU A 282 14.85 7.14 14.11
CA GLU A 282 13.69 6.47 14.72
C GLU A 282 12.85 7.47 15.54
N ASN A 283 11.55 7.42 15.38
CA ASN A 283 10.53 8.32 15.95
C ASN A 283 10.54 9.76 15.43
N ASN A 284 11.31 10.09 14.38
CA ASN A 284 11.28 11.40 13.74
C ASN A 284 10.36 11.48 12.52
N GLN A 285 9.72 10.37 12.13
CA GLN A 285 8.88 10.31 10.93
C GLN A 285 7.60 11.15 11.02
N ASN A 286 7.13 11.43 12.22
CA ASN A 286 5.83 12.06 12.45
C ASN A 286 5.92 13.57 12.75
N ARG A 287 4.78 14.24 12.56
CA ARG A 287 4.63 15.68 12.87
C ARG A 287 4.89 16.01 14.34
N SER A 288 4.50 15.13 15.25
CA SER A 288 4.78 15.30 16.70
C SER A 288 6.27 15.42 17.02
N ALA A 289 7.13 14.87 16.18
CA ALA A 289 8.58 15.04 16.30
C ALA A 289 9.11 16.32 15.63
N GLY A 290 8.25 17.05 14.91
CA GLY A 290 8.61 18.27 14.18
C GLY A 290 8.84 18.03 12.68
N ASN A 291 8.56 16.84 12.14
CA ASN A 291 8.63 16.58 10.70
C ASN A 291 7.45 17.22 9.98
N THR A 292 7.73 18.26 9.21
CA THR A 292 6.72 18.97 8.40
C THR A 292 6.74 18.53 6.93
N GLU A 293 7.64 17.64 6.52
CA GLU A 293 7.80 17.25 5.13
C GLU A 293 6.92 16.05 4.76
N GLY A 294 6.64 15.16 5.70
CA GLY A 294 5.85 13.96 5.47
C GLY A 294 4.35 14.26 5.29
N ILE A 295 3.81 14.13 4.06
CA ILE A 295 2.39 14.37 3.75
C ILE A 295 1.52 13.24 4.31
N TRP A 296 1.94 12.00 4.14
CA TRP A 296 1.32 10.81 4.72
C TRP A 296 2.39 9.81 5.08
N VAL A 297 2.38 9.35 6.33
CA VAL A 297 3.41 8.46 6.88
C VAL A 297 2.77 7.13 7.27
N MET A 298 3.18 6.05 6.65
CA MET A 298 2.78 4.70 7.05
C MET A 298 3.43 4.34 8.38
N GLN A 299 2.60 3.94 9.36
CA GLN A 299 3.06 3.68 10.72
C GLN A 299 3.51 2.23 10.87
N PHE A 300 4.77 2.04 11.26
CA PHE A 300 5.34 0.74 11.65
C PHE A 300 5.80 0.82 13.11
N GLN A 301 5.50 -0.22 13.89
CA GLN A 301 5.94 -0.31 15.28
C GLN A 301 6.41 -1.73 15.57
N TYR A 302 7.70 -1.89 15.83
CA TYR A 302 8.28 -3.19 16.13
C TYR A 302 7.65 -3.83 17.38
N ASN A 303 7.42 -5.13 17.31
CA ASN A 303 6.92 -5.96 18.42
C ASN A 303 5.63 -5.43 19.07
N THR A 304 4.79 -4.74 18.30
CA THR A 304 3.50 -4.18 18.77
C THR A 304 2.36 -4.83 18.01
N VAL A 305 1.30 -5.23 18.71
CA VAL A 305 0.10 -5.78 18.08
C VAL A 305 -0.50 -4.75 17.13
N GLY A 306 -0.68 -5.11 15.86
CA GLY A 306 -1.14 -4.21 14.82
C GLY A 306 -0.07 -3.26 14.26
N GLY A 307 1.14 -3.27 14.80
CA GLY A 307 2.23 -2.38 14.40
C GLY A 307 3.05 -2.82 13.18
N GLY A 308 2.73 -3.97 12.63
CA GLY A 308 3.49 -4.68 11.60
C GLY A 308 3.80 -6.09 12.05
N THR A 309 4.50 -6.88 11.25
CA THR A 309 4.99 -8.19 11.67
C THR A 309 6.37 -8.07 12.32
N ASN A 310 6.78 -9.09 13.08
CA ASN A 310 8.11 -9.14 13.72
C ASN A 310 9.26 -9.20 12.70
N SER A 311 8.97 -9.50 11.45
CA SER A 311 9.97 -9.54 10.37
C SER A 311 10.18 -8.21 9.69
N ASP A 312 9.37 -7.22 10.01
CA ASP A 312 9.47 -5.80 9.66
C ASP A 312 9.83 -5.40 8.23
N ASP A 313 9.98 -4.12 8.06
CA ASP A 313 10.46 -3.47 6.86
C ASP A 313 11.82 -4.06 6.43
N TRP A 314 11.80 -4.85 5.36
CA TRP A 314 12.98 -5.44 4.76
C TRP A 314 13.73 -4.47 3.85
N THR A 315 13.16 -3.28 3.58
CA THR A 315 13.74 -2.26 2.72
C THR A 315 15.17 -1.95 3.10
N ARG A 316 15.41 -1.70 4.39
CA ARG A 316 16.75 -1.44 4.91
C ARG A 316 17.73 -2.56 4.59
N ARG A 317 17.33 -3.81 4.79
CA ARG A 317 18.21 -4.97 4.55
C ARG A 317 18.53 -5.17 3.07
N ALA A 318 17.56 -4.89 2.20
CA ALA A 318 17.73 -5.02 0.77
C ALA A 318 18.77 -4.03 0.22
N TRP A 319 18.71 -2.79 0.69
CA TRP A 319 19.60 -1.72 0.26
C TRP A 319 20.94 -1.69 0.99
N ASN A 320 21.01 -2.15 2.24
CA ASN A 320 22.21 -2.08 3.03
C ASN A 320 23.30 -2.99 2.45
N PRO A 321 24.53 -2.48 2.21
CA PRO A 321 25.63 -3.26 1.69
C PRO A 321 26.04 -4.40 2.64
N GLN A 322 26.65 -5.45 2.11
CA GLN A 322 27.19 -6.56 2.90
C GLN A 322 28.54 -6.18 3.52
N TYR A 323 28.60 -5.07 4.24
CA TYR A 323 29.83 -4.57 4.86
C TYR A 323 30.50 -5.61 5.76
N HIS A 324 29.74 -6.50 6.39
CA HIS A 324 30.24 -7.59 7.25
C HIS A 324 30.98 -8.70 6.48
N ALA A 325 30.98 -8.67 5.15
CA ALA A 325 31.78 -9.53 4.30
C ALA A 325 33.14 -8.91 3.97
N ILE A 326 33.41 -7.69 4.43
CA ILE A 326 34.69 -7.00 4.27
C ILE A 326 35.54 -7.27 5.49
N ASP A 327 36.83 -7.65 5.28
CA ASP A 327 37.76 -7.92 6.37
C ASP A 327 37.90 -6.70 7.29
N GLY A 328 37.76 -6.95 8.60
CA GLY A 328 37.83 -5.91 9.62
C GLY A 328 36.48 -5.31 10.04
N PHE A 329 35.38 -5.62 9.34
CA PHE A 329 34.05 -5.21 9.75
C PHE A 329 33.27 -6.33 10.42
N ALA A 330 32.70 -6.05 11.58
CA ALA A 330 31.79 -6.93 12.28
C ALA A 330 30.33 -6.44 12.12
N LEU A 331 29.36 -7.35 12.21
CA LEU A 331 27.96 -6.99 12.27
C LEU A 331 27.69 -6.06 13.45
N ALA A 332 27.05 -4.91 13.18
CA ALA A 332 26.68 -3.93 14.19
C ALA A 332 25.36 -3.23 13.81
N ASP A 333 24.52 -2.98 14.81
CA ASP A 333 23.26 -2.26 14.60
C ASP A 333 23.51 -0.80 14.19
N SER A 334 24.59 -0.20 14.71
CA SER A 334 25.03 1.15 14.34
C SER A 334 25.40 1.31 12.85
N LEU A 335 25.72 0.19 12.18
CA LEU A 335 25.99 0.13 10.75
C LEU A 335 24.76 -0.35 9.94
N GLY A 336 23.57 -0.33 10.53
CA GLY A 336 22.33 -0.76 9.89
C GLY A 336 22.06 -2.26 9.95
N GLY A 337 22.76 -3.01 10.79
CA GLY A 337 22.56 -4.45 10.97
C GLY A 337 23.03 -5.26 9.76
N ARG A 338 22.44 -6.43 9.52
CA ARG A 338 22.84 -7.32 8.43
C ARG A 338 22.30 -6.84 7.08
N GLY A 339 23.14 -6.26 6.25
CA GLY A 339 22.82 -5.92 4.87
C GLY A 339 22.76 -7.16 3.96
N LEU A 340 21.89 -7.12 2.95
CA LEU A 340 21.74 -8.16 1.93
C LEU A 340 22.25 -7.71 0.56
N ALA A 341 22.37 -6.42 0.32
CA ALA A 341 22.77 -5.82 -0.95
C ALA A 341 22.02 -6.40 -2.16
N GLN A 342 20.70 -6.55 -2.01
CA GLN A 342 19.84 -7.11 -3.08
C GLN A 342 19.61 -6.11 -4.19
N ILE A 343 19.62 -4.82 -3.85
CA ILE A 343 19.49 -3.70 -4.79
C ILE A 343 20.64 -2.74 -4.53
N TYR A 344 21.16 -2.16 -5.59
CA TYR A 344 22.09 -1.05 -5.49
C TYR A 344 21.89 -0.04 -6.62
N PRO A 345 22.20 1.26 -6.38
CA PRO A 345 22.11 2.29 -7.39
C PRO A 345 23.15 2.07 -8.50
N LEU A 346 22.80 2.47 -9.70
CA LEU A 346 23.74 2.42 -10.83
C LEU A 346 24.89 3.41 -10.64
N LYS A 347 26.11 3.02 -10.98
CA LYS A 347 27.32 3.83 -10.80
C LYS A 347 27.23 5.23 -11.40
N TRP A 348 26.60 5.36 -12.56
CA TRP A 348 26.44 6.65 -13.21
C TRP A 348 25.57 7.62 -12.39
N TRP A 349 24.56 7.08 -11.68
CA TRP A 349 23.66 7.88 -10.87
C TRP A 349 24.35 8.43 -9.61
N ILE A 350 25.22 7.64 -8.99
CA ILE A 350 25.98 8.05 -7.80
C ILE A 350 27.29 8.78 -8.13
N GLY A 351 27.60 9.02 -9.39
CA GLY A 351 28.80 9.78 -9.81
C GLY A 351 30.13 9.12 -9.54
N VAL A 352 30.15 7.80 -9.25
CA VAL A 352 31.41 7.08 -8.96
C VAL A 352 32.24 6.93 -10.22
N LYS A 353 33.41 7.55 -10.26
CA LYS A 353 34.44 7.33 -11.28
C LYS A 353 35.13 5.99 -11.02
N GLY A 354 34.91 5.02 -11.87
CA GLY A 354 35.56 3.72 -11.79
C GLY A 354 35.99 3.22 -13.14
N THR A 355 37.02 2.35 -13.20
CA THR A 355 37.61 1.78 -14.41
C THR A 355 36.63 1.00 -15.29
N ASN A 356 35.44 0.72 -14.81
CA ASN A 356 34.38 0.00 -15.51
C ASN A 356 33.10 0.83 -15.71
N ALA A 357 33.13 2.15 -15.42
CA ALA A 357 32.01 3.03 -15.74
C ALA A 357 31.96 3.23 -17.25
N THR A 358 30.81 3.00 -17.88
CA THR A 358 30.63 3.41 -19.27
C THR A 358 30.58 4.93 -19.31
N THR A 359 31.23 5.52 -20.29
CA THR A 359 31.40 6.97 -20.50
C THR A 359 30.11 7.79 -20.45
N ALA A 360 28.95 7.16 -20.59
CA ALA A 360 27.64 7.82 -20.52
C ALA A 360 27.20 8.17 -19.07
N GLY A 361 27.85 7.64 -18.04
CA GLY A 361 27.47 7.83 -16.63
C GLY A 361 28.41 8.71 -15.82
N GLU A 362 29.53 9.17 -16.40
CA GLU A 362 30.49 10.00 -15.69
C GLU A 362 30.02 11.47 -15.68
N LYS A 363 29.15 11.82 -14.74
CA LYS A 363 28.88 13.23 -14.44
C LYS A 363 29.75 13.68 -13.27
N GLU A 364 30.59 14.67 -13.53
CA GLU A 364 31.25 15.42 -12.46
C GLU A 364 30.16 16.10 -11.61
N GLY A 365 30.17 15.88 -10.31
CA GLY A 365 29.49 16.76 -9.40
C GLY A 365 28.38 16.20 -8.52
N PHE A 366 28.24 14.89 -8.36
CA PHE A 366 27.50 14.38 -7.20
C PHE A 366 28.46 14.32 -6.01
N PRO A 367 28.23 15.14 -4.96
CA PRO A 367 29.05 15.11 -3.77
C PRO A 367 28.96 13.75 -3.07
N ASP A 368 29.90 13.50 -2.22
CA ASP A 368 30.20 12.31 -1.45
C ASP A 368 29.08 11.62 -0.65
N ILE A 369 27.82 12.06 -0.82
CA ILE A 369 26.64 11.53 -0.11
C ILE A 369 26.46 10.02 -0.35
N CYS A 370 26.89 9.51 -1.50
CA CYS A 370 26.79 8.08 -1.78
C CYS A 370 27.95 7.25 -1.27
N LEU A 371 29.02 7.86 -0.77
CA LEU A 371 30.14 7.14 -0.15
C LEU A 371 29.77 6.49 1.18
N LEU A 372 28.68 6.95 1.83
CA LEU A 372 28.12 6.29 3.01
C LEU A 372 27.60 4.86 2.74
N TYR A 373 27.37 4.51 1.48
CA TYR A 373 26.86 3.19 1.06
C TYR A 373 27.81 2.40 0.19
N THR A 374 28.98 2.94 -0.11
CA THR A 374 30.03 2.23 -0.84
C THR A 374 31.12 1.74 0.12
N SER A 375 31.89 0.77 -0.33
CA SER A 375 32.91 0.03 0.43
C SER A 375 34.02 0.86 1.09
N ASP A 376 33.95 2.16 1.06
CA ASP A 376 34.95 3.05 1.67
C ASP A 376 34.47 3.67 2.99
N ALA A 377 33.28 3.24 3.50
CA ALA A 377 32.78 3.60 4.80
C ALA A 377 33.18 2.57 5.86
#